data_5a717dc0b525043c3abd7c1da9cd9aa3
#
_entry.id   5a717dc0b525043c3abd7c1da9cd9aa3
#
_cell.length_a   1.000
_cell.length_b   1.000
_cell.length_c   1.000
_cell.angle_alpha   90.00
_cell.angle_beta   90.00
_cell.angle_gamma   90.00
#
_symmetry.space_group_name_H-M   'P 1'
#
loop_
_entity.id
_entity.type
_entity.pdbx_description
1 polymer ?
#
loop_
_entity_poly.entity_id
_entity_poly.type
_entity_poly.pdbx_seq_one_letter_code
_entity_poly.pdbx_strand_id
1 'polypeptide(L)'
;LIILPVELIDDNGIMLKKCVKALAKQWALGEKFEQWLETACVFTSTLVDRIVTGYPRGEDQAIWEKLGYQDNLLDTAEPFGLWVIESPRDLSNELPLPQCGLPVIYTDNQKPYKQRKVRILNGAHTSFVPAAFQCGYDIVLDAMNDPMIATFMQKTLYDEVIPTLSLPKADLMAFAEAVTGRFRNPFIKHALLSICLNSVSKWRARCIFARRPRRSRW
;
A
#
# COMPACT_ATOMS: atom_id res chain seq x y z
N LEU A 1 16.59 -4.43 -20.48
CA LEU A 1 16.49 -4.59 -19.04
C LEU A 1 15.16 -4.03 -18.53
N ILE A 2 14.39 -4.83 -17.78
CA ILE A 2 13.16 -4.40 -17.13
C ILE A 2 13.48 -4.09 -15.66
N ILE A 3 13.08 -2.91 -15.19
CA ILE A 3 13.32 -2.43 -13.83
C ILE A 3 11.97 -2.28 -13.15
N LEU A 4 11.78 -3.01 -12.05
CA LEU A 4 10.54 -3.11 -11.27
C LEU A 4 10.76 -2.52 -9.87
N PRO A 5 10.71 -1.20 -9.69
CA PRO A 5 10.88 -0.58 -8.38
C PRO A 5 9.66 -0.83 -7.52
N VAL A 6 9.87 -1.15 -6.24
CA VAL A 6 8.79 -1.43 -5.27
C VAL A 6 8.78 -0.46 -4.09
N GLU A 7 9.54 0.62 -4.18
CA GLU A 7 9.57 1.66 -3.16
C GLU A 7 8.20 2.33 -2.98
N LEU A 8 7.85 2.63 -1.72
CA LEU A 8 6.56 3.22 -1.35
C LEU A 8 6.53 4.75 -1.57
N ILE A 9 7.01 5.19 -2.73
CA ILE A 9 6.97 6.57 -3.17
C ILE A 9 6.14 6.73 -4.44
N ASP A 10 5.65 7.94 -4.67
CA ASP A 10 4.89 8.26 -5.87
C ASP A 10 5.79 8.19 -7.10
N ASP A 11 5.25 7.57 -8.18
CA ASP A 11 5.95 7.44 -9.46
C ASP A 11 7.37 6.87 -9.30
N ASN A 12 7.49 5.80 -8.51
CA ASN A 12 8.77 5.21 -8.08
C ASN A 12 9.71 4.89 -9.24
N GLY A 13 9.20 4.42 -10.39
CA GLY A 13 10.01 4.16 -11.58
C GLY A 13 10.56 5.42 -12.23
N ILE A 14 9.74 6.46 -12.32
CA ILE A 14 10.16 7.78 -12.86
C ILE A 14 11.24 8.37 -11.95
N MET A 15 11.03 8.30 -10.64
CA MET A 15 12.00 8.81 -9.67
C MET A 15 13.30 8.01 -9.70
N LEU A 16 13.23 6.68 -9.79
CA LEU A 16 14.42 5.85 -9.92
C LEU A 16 15.20 6.19 -11.19
N LYS A 17 14.52 6.29 -12.34
CA LYS A 17 15.16 6.68 -13.60
C LYS A 17 15.88 8.03 -13.48
N LYS A 18 15.24 9.01 -12.84
CA LYS A 18 15.82 10.32 -12.57
C LYS A 18 17.09 10.22 -11.71
N CYS A 19 17.07 9.42 -10.65
CA CYS A 19 18.25 9.21 -9.79
C CYS A 19 19.39 8.53 -10.55
N VAL A 20 19.08 7.48 -11.33
CA VAL A 20 20.08 6.76 -12.13
C VAL A 20 20.76 7.72 -13.14
N LYS A 21 19.97 8.55 -13.84
CA LYS A 21 20.52 9.56 -14.78
C LYS A 21 21.39 10.59 -14.07
N ALA A 22 20.99 11.04 -12.88
CA ALA A 22 21.79 11.99 -12.10
C ALA A 22 23.16 11.38 -11.69
N LEU A 23 23.15 10.12 -11.23
CA LEU A 23 24.39 9.40 -10.90
C LEU A 23 25.26 9.12 -12.12
N ALA A 24 24.65 8.73 -13.24
CA ALA A 24 25.38 8.53 -14.50
C ALA A 24 26.12 9.79 -14.94
N LYS A 25 25.48 10.95 -14.81
CA LYS A 25 26.12 12.26 -15.07
C LYS A 25 27.24 12.56 -14.08
N GLN A 26 27.01 12.34 -12.78
CA GLN A 26 28.01 12.56 -11.73
C GLN A 26 29.25 11.68 -11.93
N TRP A 27 29.07 10.44 -12.39
CA TRP A 27 30.13 9.48 -12.63
C TRP A 27 30.72 9.57 -14.04
N ALA A 28 30.26 10.51 -14.86
CA ALA A 28 30.73 10.76 -16.22
C ALA A 28 30.68 9.50 -17.12
N LEU A 29 29.60 8.70 -17.03
CA LEU A 29 29.45 7.46 -17.78
C LEU A 29 29.26 7.67 -19.30
N GLY A 30 29.00 8.89 -19.73
CA GLY A 30 28.96 9.29 -21.13
C GLY A 30 27.64 9.01 -21.85
N GLU A 31 27.52 9.55 -23.07
CA GLU A 31 26.30 9.55 -23.87
C GLU A 31 25.82 8.12 -24.24
N LYS A 32 26.74 7.18 -24.47
CA LYS A 32 26.39 5.80 -24.80
C LYS A 32 25.59 5.12 -23.69
N PHE A 33 25.93 5.39 -22.43
CA PHE A 33 25.21 4.87 -21.29
C PHE A 33 23.82 5.52 -21.17
N GLU A 34 23.73 6.82 -21.37
CA GLU A 34 22.44 7.53 -21.36
C GLU A 34 21.51 7.01 -22.47
N GLN A 35 22.06 6.83 -23.68
CA GLN A 35 21.31 6.26 -24.80
C GLN A 35 20.81 4.83 -24.48
N TRP A 36 21.66 4.00 -23.89
CA TRP A 36 21.27 2.65 -23.46
C TRP A 36 20.13 2.67 -22.42
N LEU A 37 20.19 3.57 -21.45
CA LEU A 37 19.12 3.75 -20.46
C LEU A 37 17.78 4.10 -21.13
N GLU A 38 17.81 4.94 -22.17
CA GLU A 38 16.59 5.37 -22.86
C GLU A 38 16.02 4.30 -23.82
N THR A 39 16.87 3.53 -24.48
CA THR A 39 16.45 2.63 -25.56
C THR A 39 16.35 1.18 -25.16
N ALA A 40 17.17 0.70 -24.21
CA ALA A 40 17.27 -0.69 -23.81
C ALA A 40 16.72 -1.00 -22.40
N CYS A 41 16.38 0.06 -21.62
CA CYS A 41 15.84 -0.10 -20.28
C CYS A 41 14.36 0.32 -20.22
N VAL A 42 13.54 -0.52 -19.61
CA VAL A 42 12.14 -0.22 -19.32
C VAL A 42 12.02 0.04 -17.81
N PHE A 43 11.75 1.28 -17.44
CA PHE A 43 11.44 1.66 -16.08
C PHE A 43 9.93 1.60 -15.90
N THR A 44 9.47 0.70 -15.07
CA THR A 44 8.05 0.60 -14.70
C THR A 44 7.80 1.43 -13.45
N SER A 45 6.55 1.80 -13.19
CA SER A 45 6.14 2.29 -11.88
C SER A 45 5.20 1.28 -11.24
N THR A 46 5.37 0.98 -9.97
CA THR A 46 4.60 -0.09 -9.34
C THR A 46 3.87 0.36 -8.07
N LEU A 47 2.76 -0.31 -7.79
CA LEU A 47 1.99 -0.17 -6.57
C LEU A 47 1.84 -1.55 -5.93
N VAL A 48 2.26 -1.69 -4.68
CA VAL A 48 2.07 -2.91 -3.89
C VAL A 48 1.00 -2.69 -2.82
N ASP A 49 0.20 -3.73 -2.56
CA ASP A 49 -0.78 -3.75 -1.49
C ASP A 49 -0.79 -5.12 -0.81
N ARG A 50 -0.18 -5.19 0.35
CA ARG A 50 -0.18 -6.31 1.31
C ARG A 50 0.16 -5.74 2.68
N ILE A 51 -0.56 -6.16 3.71
CA ILE A 51 -0.20 -5.86 5.08
C ILE A 51 0.90 -6.84 5.50
N VAL A 52 2.08 -6.29 5.81
CA VAL A 52 3.26 -7.01 6.29
C VAL A 52 3.62 -6.41 7.64
N THR A 53 3.61 -7.22 8.69
CA THR A 53 3.78 -6.75 10.07
C THR A 53 5.18 -7.01 10.62
N GLY A 54 6.03 -7.65 9.85
CA GLY A 54 7.42 -7.89 10.19
C GLY A 54 7.65 -9.22 10.90
N TYR A 55 8.78 -9.32 11.56
CA TYR A 55 9.25 -10.54 12.22
C TYR A 55 8.30 -11.00 13.33
N PRO A 56 7.90 -12.29 13.39
CA PRO A 56 6.93 -12.83 14.34
C PRO A 56 7.56 -13.08 15.72
N ARG A 57 7.87 -12.00 16.44
CA ARG A 57 8.51 -12.08 17.77
C ARG A 57 7.66 -12.86 18.76
N GLY A 58 8.28 -13.84 19.40
CA GLY A 58 7.62 -14.73 20.37
C GLY A 58 6.91 -15.93 19.75
N GLU A 59 6.85 -16.04 18.42
CA GLU A 59 6.34 -17.19 17.68
C GLU A 59 7.43 -17.86 16.84
N ASP A 60 8.58 -17.24 16.74
CA ASP A 60 9.73 -17.64 15.92
C ASP A 60 10.27 -19.03 16.28
N GLN A 61 10.43 -19.35 17.56
CA GLN A 61 10.90 -20.66 17.97
C GLN A 61 10.01 -21.79 17.50
N ALA A 62 8.68 -21.66 17.67
CA ALA A 62 7.73 -22.67 17.21
C ALA A 62 7.73 -22.82 15.68
N ILE A 63 8.03 -21.75 14.95
CA ILE A 63 8.16 -21.79 13.50
C ILE A 63 9.47 -22.49 13.11
N TRP A 64 10.60 -22.19 13.77
CA TRP A 64 11.90 -22.85 13.53
C TRP A 64 11.84 -24.37 13.80
N GLU A 65 11.16 -24.78 14.86
CA GLU A 65 10.92 -26.20 15.12
C GLU A 65 10.21 -26.91 13.97
N LYS A 66 9.20 -26.25 13.39
CA LYS A 66 8.46 -26.81 12.23
C LYS A 66 9.31 -26.78 10.93
N LEU A 67 10.16 -25.77 10.75
CA LEU A 67 11.04 -25.66 9.59
C LEU A 67 12.23 -26.61 9.68
N GLY A 68 12.67 -26.98 10.89
CA GLY A 68 13.88 -27.76 11.12
C GLY A 68 15.18 -26.95 11.04
N TYR A 69 15.08 -25.64 10.95
CA TYR A 69 16.22 -24.70 10.96
C TYR A 69 15.81 -23.35 11.52
N GLN A 70 16.79 -22.57 11.97
CA GLN A 70 16.60 -21.19 12.43
C GLN A 70 16.60 -20.23 11.24
N ASP A 71 15.53 -19.45 11.09
CA ASP A 71 15.40 -18.41 10.10
C ASP A 71 15.22 -17.03 10.77
N ASN A 72 16.24 -16.20 10.69
CA ASN A 72 16.23 -14.86 11.28
C ASN A 72 15.58 -13.81 10.37
N LEU A 73 15.14 -14.20 9.17
CA LEU A 73 14.49 -13.35 8.17
C LEU A 73 13.01 -13.67 8.01
N LEU A 74 12.41 -14.37 8.98
CA LEU A 74 10.97 -14.62 8.99
C LEU A 74 10.20 -13.31 8.90
N ASP A 75 9.12 -13.32 8.13
CA ASP A 75 8.21 -12.19 8.03
C ASP A 75 6.75 -12.66 8.07
N THR A 76 5.90 -11.83 8.61
CA THR A 76 4.47 -12.11 8.75
C THR A 76 3.68 -11.23 7.80
N ALA A 77 2.85 -11.84 6.96
CA ALA A 77 2.02 -11.14 6.00
C ALA A 77 0.62 -11.74 5.92
N GLU A 78 -0.35 -10.91 5.53
CA GLU A 78 -1.69 -11.39 5.20
C GLU A 78 -1.69 -12.23 3.90
N PRO A 79 -2.68 -13.12 3.71
CA PRO A 79 -2.83 -13.87 2.45
C PRO A 79 -3.11 -12.97 1.24
N PHE A 80 -3.80 -11.84 1.45
CA PHE A 80 -4.07 -10.88 0.39
C PHE A 80 -2.77 -10.29 -0.17
N GLY A 81 -2.72 -10.11 -1.47
CA GLY A 81 -1.65 -9.39 -2.15
C GLY A 81 -2.15 -8.78 -3.44
N LEU A 82 -1.60 -7.64 -3.82
CA LEU A 82 -1.83 -7.00 -5.11
C LEU A 82 -0.54 -6.29 -5.53
N TRP A 83 -0.11 -6.55 -6.75
CA TRP A 83 0.98 -5.84 -7.38
C TRP A 83 0.52 -5.26 -8.71
N VAL A 84 0.42 -3.94 -8.80
CA VAL A 84 0.07 -3.23 -10.04
C VAL A 84 1.36 -2.73 -10.66
N ILE A 85 1.59 -3.07 -11.92
CA ILE A 85 2.78 -2.71 -12.68
C ILE A 85 2.34 -1.83 -13.86
N GLU A 86 2.67 -0.55 -13.77
CA GLU A 86 2.49 0.39 -14.87
C GLU A 86 3.73 0.35 -15.77
N SER A 87 3.52 0.06 -17.03
CA SER A 87 4.60 -0.06 -18.01
C SER A 87 4.23 0.61 -19.33
N PRO A 88 5.20 1.24 -20.04
CA PRO A 88 4.98 1.81 -21.37
C PRO A 88 4.78 0.75 -22.46
N ARG A 89 5.02 -0.53 -22.15
CA ARG A 89 4.79 -1.67 -23.06
C ARG A 89 4.21 -2.84 -22.28
N ASP A 90 3.56 -3.75 -23.01
CA ASP A 90 3.09 -5.02 -22.45
C ASP A 90 4.28 -5.88 -21.99
N LEU A 91 4.20 -6.36 -20.75
CA LEU A 91 5.19 -7.24 -20.12
C LEU A 91 4.66 -8.66 -19.90
N SER A 92 3.43 -8.96 -20.28
CA SER A 92 2.74 -10.21 -19.96
C SER A 92 3.43 -11.47 -20.52
N ASN A 93 4.17 -11.32 -21.63
CA ASN A 93 4.94 -12.42 -22.23
C ASN A 93 6.29 -12.66 -21.55
N GLU A 94 6.97 -11.58 -21.09
CA GLU A 94 8.26 -11.69 -20.41
C GLU A 94 8.12 -12.06 -18.93
N LEU A 95 7.01 -11.62 -18.32
CA LEU A 95 6.68 -11.84 -16.91
C LEU A 95 5.23 -12.35 -16.80
N PRO A 96 4.94 -13.63 -17.10
CA PRO A 96 3.58 -14.17 -17.12
C PRO A 96 3.00 -14.41 -15.73
N LEU A 97 3.19 -13.47 -14.78
CA LEU A 97 2.82 -13.60 -13.38
C LEU A 97 1.32 -13.82 -13.14
N PRO A 98 0.39 -13.11 -13.83
CA PRO A 98 -1.04 -13.40 -13.71
C PRO A 98 -1.42 -14.81 -14.17
N GLN A 99 -0.74 -15.34 -15.18
CA GLN A 99 -0.98 -16.69 -15.70
C GLN A 99 -0.55 -17.77 -14.69
N CYS A 100 0.37 -17.43 -13.78
CA CYS A 100 0.79 -18.28 -12.66
C CYS A 100 -0.15 -18.15 -11.43
N GLY A 101 -1.28 -17.47 -11.55
CA GLY A 101 -2.22 -17.26 -10.46
C GLY A 101 -1.77 -16.21 -9.43
N LEU A 102 -0.74 -15.42 -9.74
CA LEU A 102 -0.28 -14.35 -8.85
C LEU A 102 -1.16 -13.10 -9.01
N PRO A 103 -1.41 -12.34 -7.92
CA PRO A 103 -2.28 -11.15 -7.92
C PRO A 103 -1.57 -9.94 -8.51
N VAL A 104 -1.19 -10.03 -9.79
CA VAL A 104 -0.48 -8.99 -10.53
C VAL A 104 -1.37 -8.40 -11.61
N ILE A 105 -1.37 -7.09 -11.75
CA ILE A 105 -2.10 -6.35 -12.79
C ILE A 105 -1.11 -5.54 -13.60
N TYR A 106 -1.09 -5.74 -14.92
CA TYR A 106 -0.40 -4.84 -15.87
C TYR A 106 -1.36 -3.75 -16.33
N THR A 107 -0.86 -2.53 -16.40
CA THR A 107 -1.66 -1.36 -16.80
C THR A 107 -0.76 -0.28 -17.43
N ASP A 108 -1.35 0.59 -18.19
CA ASP A 108 -0.74 1.84 -18.66
C ASP A 108 -0.99 3.01 -17.70
N ASN A 109 -1.84 2.81 -16.67
CA ASN A 109 -2.20 3.83 -15.70
C ASN A 109 -2.53 3.23 -14.32
N GLN A 110 -1.62 3.34 -13.37
CA GLN A 110 -1.82 2.85 -12.00
C GLN A 110 -2.64 3.81 -11.10
N LYS A 111 -2.89 5.05 -11.53
CA LYS A 111 -3.54 6.08 -10.70
C LYS A 111 -4.86 5.64 -10.08
N PRO A 112 -5.79 4.95 -10.81
CA PRO A 112 -7.04 4.47 -10.23
C PRO A 112 -6.82 3.50 -9.06
N TYR A 113 -5.91 2.54 -9.20
CA TYR A 113 -5.58 1.55 -8.17
C TYR A 113 -4.94 2.22 -6.95
N LYS A 114 -4.03 3.17 -7.19
CA LYS A 114 -3.38 3.95 -6.14
C LYS A 114 -4.40 4.80 -5.38
N GLN A 115 -5.27 5.51 -6.10
CA GLN A 115 -6.30 6.34 -5.49
C GLN A 115 -7.20 5.51 -4.59
N ARG A 116 -7.70 4.36 -5.06
CA ARG A 116 -8.51 3.43 -4.29
C ARG A 116 -7.78 2.96 -3.02
N LYS A 117 -6.55 2.44 -3.17
CA LYS A 117 -5.75 1.93 -2.05
C LYS A 117 -5.44 3.02 -1.02
N VAL A 118 -4.94 4.17 -1.46
CA VAL A 118 -4.51 5.24 -0.56
C VAL A 118 -5.69 5.87 0.18
N ARG A 119 -6.84 6.03 -0.47
CA ARG A 119 -8.00 6.67 0.15
C ARG A 119 -8.79 5.72 1.05
N ILE A 120 -9.00 4.49 0.63
CA ILE A 120 -9.80 3.53 1.39
C ILE A 120 -8.95 2.85 2.45
N LEU A 121 -7.88 2.10 2.08
CA LEU A 121 -7.12 1.34 3.06
C LEU A 121 -6.27 2.25 3.97
N ASN A 122 -5.41 3.06 3.36
CA ASN A 122 -4.51 3.91 4.15
C ASN A 122 -5.28 5.06 4.83
N GLY A 123 -6.35 5.56 4.20
CA GLY A 123 -7.23 6.58 4.77
C GLY A 123 -7.99 6.07 5.99
N ALA A 124 -8.54 4.84 5.93
CA ALA A 124 -9.15 4.20 7.10
C ALA A 124 -8.18 4.12 8.27
N HIS A 125 -7.00 3.53 8.08
CA HIS A 125 -5.97 3.49 9.13
C HIS A 125 -5.68 4.88 9.70
N THR A 126 -5.49 5.88 8.85
CA THR A 126 -5.18 7.24 9.29
C THR A 126 -6.30 7.87 10.10
N SER A 127 -7.56 7.50 9.84
CA SER A 127 -8.72 8.06 10.54
C SER A 127 -8.94 7.46 11.91
N PHE A 128 -9.00 6.11 12.03
CA PHE A 128 -9.41 5.49 13.29
C PHE A 128 -8.26 5.14 14.23
N VAL A 129 -7.06 4.86 13.71
CA VAL A 129 -5.93 4.35 14.51
C VAL A 129 -5.51 5.32 15.63
N PRO A 130 -5.38 6.63 15.41
CA PRO A 130 -5.05 7.55 16.50
C PRO A 130 -6.11 7.59 17.60
N ALA A 131 -7.39 7.50 17.24
CA ALA A 131 -8.49 7.47 18.19
C ALA A 131 -8.50 6.16 18.98
N ALA A 132 -8.36 5.04 18.29
CA ALA A 132 -8.28 3.72 18.92
C ALA A 132 -7.13 3.60 19.91
N PHE A 133 -5.94 4.13 19.56
CA PHE A 133 -4.79 4.16 20.46
C PHE A 133 -5.07 4.97 21.72
N GLN A 134 -5.73 6.12 21.62
CA GLN A 134 -6.13 6.93 22.78
C GLN A 134 -7.20 6.24 23.63
N CYS A 135 -7.99 5.33 23.06
CA CYS A 135 -8.93 4.50 23.80
C CYS A 135 -8.27 3.29 24.49
N GLY A 136 -6.94 3.12 24.36
CA GLY A 136 -6.17 2.08 25.04
C GLY A 136 -6.05 0.77 24.27
N TYR A 137 -6.33 0.75 22.96
CA TYR A 137 -6.08 -0.40 22.11
C TYR A 137 -4.63 -0.40 21.60
N ASP A 138 -4.06 -1.60 21.43
CA ASP A 138 -2.68 -1.78 20.95
C ASP A 138 -2.62 -2.26 19.50
N ILE A 139 -3.58 -3.08 19.06
CA ILE A 139 -3.61 -3.65 17.71
C ILE A 139 -4.92 -3.35 16.98
N VAL A 140 -4.85 -3.41 15.65
CA VAL A 140 -5.99 -3.12 14.75
C VAL A 140 -7.17 -4.05 15.03
N LEU A 141 -6.93 -5.34 15.25
CA LEU A 141 -7.98 -6.32 15.49
C LEU A 141 -8.85 -5.96 16.71
N ASP A 142 -8.21 -5.63 17.83
CA ASP A 142 -8.90 -5.29 19.07
C ASP A 142 -9.73 -4.01 18.90
N ALA A 143 -9.16 -3.00 18.24
CA ALA A 143 -9.87 -1.77 17.90
C ALA A 143 -11.09 -2.04 16.99
N MET A 144 -10.99 -2.96 16.04
CA MET A 144 -12.08 -3.32 15.12
C MET A 144 -13.16 -4.20 15.77
N ASN A 145 -12.88 -4.81 16.92
CA ASN A 145 -13.85 -5.53 17.73
C ASN A 145 -14.68 -4.59 18.64
N ASP A 146 -14.21 -3.35 18.84
CA ASP A 146 -14.98 -2.31 19.52
C ASP A 146 -16.04 -1.72 18.56
N PRO A 147 -17.35 -1.79 18.91
CA PRO A 147 -18.42 -1.31 18.04
C PRO A 147 -18.34 0.19 17.74
N MET A 148 -17.83 1.02 18.67
CA MET A 148 -17.71 2.46 18.49
C MET A 148 -16.61 2.77 17.47
N ILE A 149 -15.43 2.18 17.62
CA ILE A 149 -14.29 2.37 16.72
C ILE A 149 -14.63 1.82 15.32
N ALA A 150 -15.21 0.60 15.25
CA ALA A 150 -15.62 0.01 13.98
C ALA A 150 -16.66 0.87 13.26
N THR A 151 -17.68 1.39 13.98
CA THR A 151 -18.69 2.29 13.41
C THR A 151 -18.09 3.60 12.94
N PHE A 152 -17.17 4.19 13.71
CA PHE A 152 -16.46 5.40 13.31
C PHE A 152 -15.67 5.19 12.01
N MET A 153 -14.91 4.11 11.92
CA MET A 153 -14.16 3.76 10.72
C MET A 153 -15.09 3.55 9.51
N GLN A 154 -16.18 2.80 9.68
CA GLN A 154 -17.15 2.56 8.61
C GLN A 154 -17.79 3.85 8.12
N LYS A 155 -18.31 4.69 9.01
CA LYS A 155 -18.88 6.00 8.62
C LYS A 155 -17.87 6.86 7.89
N THR A 156 -16.63 6.90 8.38
CA THR A 156 -15.55 7.61 7.70
C THR A 156 -15.35 7.11 6.28
N LEU A 157 -15.33 5.79 6.05
CA LEU A 157 -15.12 5.23 4.71
C LEU A 157 -16.34 5.46 3.81
N TYR A 158 -17.52 5.08 4.26
CA TYR A 158 -18.72 5.02 3.40
C TYR A 158 -19.38 6.39 3.20
N ASP A 159 -19.40 7.24 4.23
CA ASP A 159 -20.09 8.52 4.18
C ASP A 159 -19.18 9.68 3.75
N GLU A 160 -17.86 9.58 4.06
CA GLU A 160 -16.96 10.71 3.83
C GLU A 160 -15.91 10.43 2.72
N VAL A 161 -15.32 9.23 2.65
CA VAL A 161 -14.23 8.94 1.70
C VAL A 161 -14.80 8.52 0.34
N ILE A 162 -15.60 7.46 0.29
CA ILE A 162 -16.09 6.86 -0.96
C ILE A 162 -16.82 7.89 -1.83
N PRO A 163 -17.67 8.79 -1.31
CA PRO A 163 -18.35 9.80 -2.12
C PRO A 163 -17.41 10.82 -2.79
N THR A 164 -16.16 10.91 -2.37
CA THR A 164 -15.17 11.83 -2.94
C THR A 164 -14.34 11.23 -4.07
N LEU A 165 -14.48 9.92 -4.33
CA LEU A 165 -13.71 9.19 -5.33
C LEU A 165 -14.46 9.13 -6.65
N SER A 166 -13.73 9.21 -7.76
CA SER A 166 -14.28 9.19 -9.12
C SER A 166 -14.39 7.79 -9.73
N LEU A 167 -13.96 6.74 -9.01
CA LEU A 167 -14.08 5.36 -9.46
C LEU A 167 -15.51 4.83 -9.34
N PRO A 168 -15.87 3.74 -10.04
CA PRO A 168 -17.19 3.12 -9.92
C PRO A 168 -17.53 2.79 -8.47
N LYS A 169 -18.70 3.21 -8.00
CA LYS A 169 -19.09 3.06 -6.59
C LYS A 169 -19.10 1.59 -6.14
N ALA A 170 -19.52 0.68 -7.01
CA ALA A 170 -19.54 -0.76 -6.70
C ALA A 170 -18.14 -1.28 -6.38
N ASP A 171 -17.13 -0.91 -7.17
CA ASP A 171 -15.73 -1.32 -6.96
C ASP A 171 -15.16 -0.75 -5.67
N LEU A 172 -15.50 0.51 -5.37
CA LEU A 172 -15.07 1.17 -4.13
C LEU A 172 -15.70 0.52 -2.90
N MET A 173 -16.98 0.17 -2.96
CA MET A 173 -17.69 -0.52 -1.88
C MET A 173 -17.12 -1.91 -1.65
N ALA A 174 -16.93 -2.72 -2.70
CA ALA A 174 -16.33 -4.04 -2.61
C ALA A 174 -14.91 -3.98 -2.02
N PHE A 175 -14.11 -3.00 -2.43
CA PHE A 175 -12.77 -2.82 -1.88
C PHE A 175 -12.79 -2.40 -0.41
N ALA A 176 -13.72 -1.53 0.00
CA ALA A 176 -13.87 -1.11 1.40
C ALA A 176 -14.31 -2.26 2.31
N GLU A 177 -15.19 -3.13 1.81
CA GLU A 177 -15.61 -4.35 2.51
C GLU A 177 -14.42 -5.32 2.68
N ALA A 178 -13.68 -5.55 1.61
CA ALA A 178 -12.45 -6.37 1.66
C ALA A 178 -11.43 -5.80 2.66
N VAL A 179 -11.20 -4.49 2.69
CA VAL A 179 -10.32 -3.82 3.66
C VAL A 179 -10.81 -4.02 5.09
N THR A 180 -12.12 -3.93 5.33
CA THR A 180 -12.70 -4.17 6.66
C THR A 180 -12.45 -5.61 7.12
N GLY A 181 -12.59 -6.59 6.22
CA GLY A 181 -12.25 -7.99 6.48
C GLY A 181 -10.77 -8.19 6.81
N ARG A 182 -9.88 -7.52 6.07
CA ARG A 182 -8.42 -7.56 6.30
C ARG A 182 -8.05 -7.01 7.69
N PHE A 183 -8.72 -5.95 8.16
CA PHE A 183 -8.50 -5.40 9.50
C PHE A 183 -8.96 -6.31 10.63
N ARG A 184 -9.88 -7.23 10.34
CA ARG A 184 -10.36 -8.25 11.28
C ARG A 184 -9.62 -9.58 11.17
N ASN A 185 -8.49 -9.63 10.46
CA ASN A 185 -7.68 -10.83 10.35
C ASN A 185 -7.07 -11.20 11.72
N PRO A 186 -7.44 -12.34 12.33
CA PRO A 186 -6.97 -12.71 13.66
C PRO A 186 -5.51 -13.15 13.71
N PHE A 187 -4.91 -13.43 12.54
CA PHE A 187 -3.54 -13.90 12.45
C PHE A 187 -2.52 -12.77 12.29
N ILE A 188 -2.98 -11.52 12.15
CA ILE A 188 -2.12 -10.36 11.93
C ILE A 188 -2.13 -9.44 13.17
N LYS A 189 -1.03 -9.41 13.89
CA LYS A 189 -0.83 -8.50 15.04
C LYS A 189 -0.35 -7.13 14.55
N HIS A 190 -1.24 -6.36 13.92
CA HIS A 190 -0.91 -5.05 13.35
C HIS A 190 -0.94 -3.97 14.43
N ALA A 191 0.22 -3.58 14.94
CA ALA A 191 0.36 -2.61 16.02
C ALA A 191 -0.08 -1.20 15.58
N LEU A 192 -0.96 -0.55 16.37
CA LEU A 192 -1.45 0.80 16.10
C LEU A 192 -0.32 1.83 16.05
N LEU A 193 0.67 1.72 16.94
CA LEU A 193 1.83 2.63 16.96
C LEU A 193 2.64 2.59 15.67
N SER A 194 2.81 1.43 15.03
CA SER A 194 3.52 1.34 13.75
C SER A 194 2.78 2.08 12.63
N ILE A 195 1.45 2.14 12.71
CA ILE A 195 0.60 2.86 11.77
C ILE A 195 0.60 4.37 12.07
N CYS A 196 0.71 4.77 13.32
CA CYS A 196 0.69 6.17 13.74
C CYS A 196 1.91 6.98 13.27
N LEU A 197 2.98 6.34 12.81
CA LEU A 197 4.16 7.05 12.32
C LEU A 197 3.80 8.08 11.23
N ASN A 198 4.35 9.29 11.34
CA ASN A 198 4.11 10.41 10.41
C ASN A 198 2.63 10.82 10.28
N SER A 199 1.85 10.75 11.37
CA SER A 199 0.40 11.00 11.38
C SER A 199 0.00 12.33 10.76
N VAL A 200 0.72 13.43 11.00
CA VAL A 200 0.39 14.75 10.43
C VAL A 200 0.47 14.76 8.90
N SER A 201 1.53 14.22 8.32
CA SER A 201 1.66 14.15 6.86
C SER A 201 0.66 13.17 6.23
N LYS A 202 0.42 12.04 6.88
CA LYS A 202 -0.60 11.06 6.47
C LYS A 202 -2.00 11.68 6.47
N TRP A 203 -2.35 12.42 7.53
CA TRP A 203 -3.64 13.10 7.63
C TRP A 203 -3.83 14.10 6.50
N ARG A 204 -2.82 14.94 6.23
CA ARG A 204 -2.86 15.93 5.14
C ARG A 204 -2.98 15.29 3.76
N ALA A 205 -2.30 14.17 3.52
CA ALA A 205 -2.25 13.52 2.22
C ALA A 205 -3.43 12.56 1.95
N ARG A 206 -3.98 11.94 3.00
CA ARG A 206 -4.90 10.79 2.87
C ARG A 206 -6.33 11.07 3.32
N CYS A 207 -6.53 12.01 4.26
CA CYS A 207 -7.85 12.37 4.76
C CYS A 207 -8.34 13.64 4.07
N ILE A 208 -9.31 13.51 3.19
CA ILE A 208 -9.88 14.61 2.38
C ILE A 208 -10.74 15.56 3.23
N PHE A 209 -11.24 15.13 4.39
CA PHE A 209 -12.16 15.95 5.21
C PHE A 209 -11.60 17.31 5.55
N ALA A 210 -10.27 17.44 5.70
CA ALA A 210 -9.62 18.71 5.98
C ALA A 210 -9.70 19.74 4.82
N ARG A 211 -10.17 19.32 3.63
CA ARG A 211 -10.26 20.17 2.44
C ARG A 211 -11.68 20.51 2.02
N ARG A 212 -12.73 19.98 2.67
CA ARG A 212 -14.09 20.50 2.45
C ARG A 212 -14.21 21.85 3.13
N PRO A 213 -14.53 22.94 2.41
CA PRO A 213 -14.97 24.16 3.07
C PRO A 213 -16.15 23.78 3.96
N ARG A 214 -16.12 24.15 5.22
CA ARG A 214 -17.25 24.00 6.12
C ARG A 214 -18.45 24.63 5.40
N ARG A 215 -19.38 23.81 4.93
CA ARG A 215 -20.68 24.35 4.60
C ARG A 215 -21.21 24.92 5.89
N SER A 216 -21.25 26.24 5.95
CA SER A 216 -21.93 26.95 7.02
C SER A 216 -23.38 26.43 7.00
N ARG A 217 -23.70 25.54 7.94
CA ARG A 217 -25.08 25.32 8.33
C ARG A 217 -25.29 26.26 9.51
N TRP A 218 -25.89 27.37 9.24
CA TRP A 218 -26.74 28.10 10.15
C TRP A 218 -28.17 27.72 9.83
#